data_13632c901b92b06ca993aaf88f5bcd67
#
_entry.id   13632c901b92b06ca993aaf88f5bcd67
#
_cell.length_a   1.000
_cell.length_b   1.000
_cell.length_c   1.000
_cell.angle_alpha   90.00
_cell.angle_beta   90.00
_cell.angle_gamma   90.00
#
_symmetry.space_group_name_H-M   'P 1'
#
loop_
_entity.id
_entity.type
_entity.pdbx_description
1 polymer ?
#
loop_
_entity_poly.entity_id
_entity_poly.type
_entity_poly.pdbx_seq_one_letter_code
_entity_poly.pdbx_strand_id
1 'polypeptide(L)'
;MTKIKIYDFDKTLAQGDSIMSLIEYAKVHNIASRSAIYWRLFLASLNFLLGFKIERFKFFAAWLVNKFSDEDLEKYVAWHLKTYGYQNLIDDIHEEGYTTILCSASLERYVKIIARDLGFDYCIATHHDEKKVLGTNNAKEEKLIRLKALFARENIEVDYENSKAYTDSVKNDKWMCSPCKSKYVVNDRRSHDGFINIEGYRR
;
A
#
# COMPACT_ATOMS: atom_id res chain seq x y z
N MET A 1 -8.45 25.38 4.52
CA MET A 1 -7.32 24.49 4.20
C MET A 1 -7.31 23.33 5.18
N THR A 2 -7.08 22.12 4.71
CA THR A 2 -7.12 20.85 5.46
C THR A 2 -5.71 20.31 5.60
N LYS A 3 -5.27 20.05 6.81
CA LYS A 3 -4.02 19.31 7.05
C LYS A 3 -4.22 17.85 6.71
N ILE A 4 -3.35 17.28 5.90
CA ILE A 4 -3.42 15.88 5.50
C ILE A 4 -2.18 15.11 5.91
N LYS A 5 -2.37 13.81 6.18
CA LYS A 5 -1.28 12.83 6.27
C LYS A 5 -1.49 11.76 5.21
N ILE A 6 -0.50 11.55 4.36
CA ILE A 6 -0.55 10.54 3.31
C ILE A 6 0.48 9.45 3.65
N TYR A 7 0.04 8.19 3.65
CA TYR A 7 0.90 7.05 3.91
C TYR A 7 0.89 6.09 2.71
N ASP A 8 2.06 5.65 2.29
CA ASP A 8 2.16 4.38 1.59
C ASP A 8 2.02 3.22 2.60
N PHE A 9 1.83 1.98 2.12
CA PHE A 9 1.62 0.83 3.00
C PHE A 9 2.85 -0.07 3.12
N ASP A 10 3.22 -0.74 2.03
CA ASP A 10 4.27 -1.75 2.02
C ASP A 10 5.63 -1.13 2.39
N LYS A 11 6.33 -1.70 3.39
CA LYS A 11 7.59 -1.19 3.96
C LYS A 11 7.51 0.20 4.59
N THR A 12 6.33 0.84 4.56
CA THR A 12 6.06 2.14 5.18
C THR A 12 5.33 1.98 6.51
N LEU A 13 4.13 1.39 6.51
CA LEU A 13 3.35 1.10 7.74
C LEU A 13 3.58 -0.33 8.26
N ALA A 14 4.10 -1.21 7.44
CA ALA A 14 4.41 -2.58 7.80
C ALA A 14 5.73 -3.04 7.19
N GLN A 15 6.44 -3.94 7.88
CA GLN A 15 7.67 -4.54 7.37
C GLN A 15 7.38 -5.43 6.18
N GLY A 16 8.14 -5.25 5.09
CA GLY A 16 8.07 -6.12 3.93
C GLY A 16 6.94 -5.77 2.97
N ASP A 17 6.60 -6.72 2.12
CA ASP A 17 5.64 -6.57 1.04
C ASP A 17 4.40 -7.41 1.35
N SER A 18 3.24 -6.77 1.39
CA SER A 18 1.98 -7.41 1.78
C SER A 18 1.58 -8.57 0.85
N ILE A 19 1.93 -8.52 -0.43
CA ILE A 19 1.64 -9.63 -1.34
C ILE A 19 2.49 -10.87 -1.00
N MET A 20 3.71 -10.70 -0.50
CA MET A 20 4.56 -11.82 -0.11
C MET A 20 4.02 -12.51 1.15
N SER A 21 3.59 -11.74 2.13
CA SER A 21 2.95 -12.28 3.34
C SER A 21 1.58 -12.90 3.04
N LEU A 22 0.82 -12.36 2.05
CA LEU A 22 -0.43 -12.96 1.58
C LEU A 22 -0.19 -14.35 0.96
N ILE A 23 0.89 -14.51 0.18
CA ILE A 23 1.30 -15.82 -0.37
C ILE A 23 1.63 -16.79 0.75
N GLU A 24 2.36 -16.34 1.77
CA GLU A 24 2.72 -17.17 2.93
C GLU A 24 1.46 -17.61 3.69
N TYR A 25 0.58 -16.67 4.00
CA TYR A 25 -0.68 -16.93 4.67
C TYR A 25 -1.55 -17.91 3.89
N ALA A 26 -1.68 -17.71 2.57
CA ALA A 26 -2.44 -18.60 1.70
C ALA A 26 -1.93 -20.05 1.70
N LYS A 27 -0.60 -20.24 1.75
CA LYS A 27 0.02 -21.56 1.83
C LYS A 27 -0.20 -22.24 3.18
N VAL A 28 -0.11 -21.48 4.29
CA VAL A 28 -0.28 -21.99 5.65
C VAL A 28 -1.74 -22.39 5.89
N HIS A 29 -2.69 -21.56 5.46
CA HIS A 29 -4.11 -21.76 5.67
C HIS A 29 -4.82 -22.53 4.54
N ASN A 30 -4.06 -23.05 3.55
CA ASN A 30 -4.59 -23.82 2.42
C ASN A 30 -5.68 -23.09 1.60
N ILE A 31 -5.61 -21.75 1.51
CA ILE A 31 -6.54 -20.93 0.73
C ILE A 31 -6.48 -21.28 -0.77
N ALA A 32 -5.27 -21.62 -1.24
CA ALA A 32 -5.05 -22.14 -2.58
C ALA A 32 -4.02 -23.27 -2.53
N SER A 33 -4.10 -24.22 -3.47
CA SER A 33 -3.14 -25.30 -3.52
C SER A 33 -1.72 -24.78 -3.75
N ARG A 34 -0.75 -25.32 -3.01
CA ARG A 34 0.66 -24.93 -3.13
C ARG A 34 1.18 -25.07 -4.55
N SER A 35 0.80 -26.14 -5.25
CA SER A 35 1.17 -26.38 -6.66
C SER A 35 0.65 -25.26 -7.59
N ALA A 36 -0.60 -24.82 -7.42
CA ALA A 36 -1.16 -23.72 -8.19
C ALA A 36 -0.46 -22.38 -7.91
N ILE A 37 -0.11 -22.10 -6.66
CA ILE A 37 0.66 -20.91 -6.27
C ILE A 37 2.02 -20.94 -6.94
N TYR A 38 2.80 -22.03 -6.80
CA TYR A 38 4.15 -22.11 -7.37
C TYR A 38 4.15 -22.08 -8.90
N TRP A 39 3.20 -22.75 -9.53
CA TRP A 39 3.06 -22.73 -10.99
C TRP A 39 2.82 -21.32 -11.53
N ARG A 40 1.89 -20.58 -10.90
CA ARG A 40 1.58 -19.21 -11.31
C ARG A 40 2.71 -18.22 -11.00
N LEU A 41 3.40 -18.38 -9.87
CA LEU A 41 4.61 -17.62 -9.57
C LEU A 41 5.70 -17.88 -10.60
N PHE A 42 5.91 -19.14 -10.99
CA PHE A 42 6.86 -19.51 -12.04
C PHE A 42 6.50 -18.84 -13.37
N LEU A 43 5.24 -18.88 -13.79
CA LEU A 43 4.79 -18.21 -15.01
C LEU A 43 4.96 -16.68 -14.91
N ALA A 44 4.70 -16.08 -13.76
CA ALA A 44 4.90 -14.64 -13.55
C ALA A 44 6.39 -14.26 -13.62
N SER A 45 7.28 -15.09 -13.05
CA SER A 45 8.73 -14.91 -13.08
C SER A 45 9.30 -15.08 -14.49
N LEU A 46 8.84 -16.10 -15.23
CA LEU A 46 9.25 -16.33 -16.62
C LEU A 46 8.88 -15.14 -17.52
N ASN A 47 7.71 -14.58 -17.32
CA ASN A 47 7.28 -13.38 -18.04
C ASN A 47 8.16 -12.17 -17.73
N PHE A 48 8.63 -12.02 -16.48
CA PHE A 48 9.56 -10.95 -16.10
C PHE A 48 10.93 -11.11 -16.82
N LEU A 49 11.46 -12.34 -16.87
CA LEU A 49 12.70 -12.66 -17.61
C LEU A 49 12.59 -12.40 -19.13
N LEU A 50 11.39 -12.56 -19.71
CA LEU A 50 11.11 -12.28 -21.11
C LEU A 50 10.79 -10.79 -21.39
N GLY A 51 11.02 -9.89 -20.42
CA GLY A 51 10.86 -8.44 -20.59
C GLY A 51 9.40 -7.95 -20.55
N PHE A 52 8.45 -8.81 -20.15
CA PHE A 52 7.06 -8.40 -19.96
C PHE A 52 6.88 -7.66 -18.63
N LYS A 53 6.09 -6.59 -18.67
CA LYS A 53 5.90 -5.64 -17.56
C LYS A 53 5.36 -6.29 -16.28
N ILE A 54 5.65 -5.65 -15.15
CA ILE A 54 5.13 -5.88 -13.77
C ILE A 54 3.62 -6.18 -13.69
N GLU A 55 2.83 -5.76 -14.68
CA GLU A 55 1.39 -6.01 -14.79
C GLU A 55 1.02 -7.50 -14.68
N ARG A 56 1.87 -8.42 -15.20
CA ARG A 56 1.60 -9.86 -15.12
C ARG A 56 1.77 -10.46 -13.73
N PHE A 57 2.67 -9.91 -12.91
CA PHE A 57 2.73 -10.28 -11.50
C PHE A 57 1.45 -9.88 -10.76
N LYS A 58 0.84 -8.77 -11.16
CA LYS A 58 -0.44 -8.33 -10.61
C LYS A 58 -1.63 -9.19 -11.01
N PHE A 59 -1.59 -9.88 -12.16
CA PHE A 59 -2.59 -10.92 -12.48
C PHE A 59 -2.51 -12.09 -11.49
N PHE A 60 -1.30 -12.51 -11.13
CA PHE A 60 -1.12 -13.52 -10.10
C PHE A 60 -1.66 -13.03 -8.75
N ALA A 61 -1.34 -11.80 -8.37
CA ALA A 61 -1.80 -11.20 -7.12
C ALA A 61 -3.34 -11.09 -7.09
N ALA A 62 -3.98 -10.61 -8.15
CA ALA A 62 -5.44 -10.53 -8.27
C ALA A 62 -6.09 -11.92 -8.18
N TRP A 63 -5.54 -12.89 -8.92
CA TRP A 63 -6.02 -14.29 -8.82
C TRP A 63 -5.92 -14.82 -7.40
N LEU A 64 -4.81 -14.57 -6.68
CA LEU A 64 -4.62 -15.07 -5.33
C LEU A 64 -5.58 -14.41 -4.35
N VAL A 65 -5.70 -13.08 -4.38
CA VAL A 65 -6.64 -12.32 -3.53
C VAL A 65 -8.07 -12.81 -3.70
N ASN A 66 -8.46 -13.17 -4.92
CA ASN A 66 -9.82 -13.68 -5.21
C ASN A 66 -10.05 -15.14 -4.80
N LYS A 67 -9.02 -15.84 -4.30
CA LYS A 67 -9.19 -17.14 -3.63
C LYS A 67 -9.57 -17.02 -2.17
N PHE A 68 -9.36 -15.87 -1.57
CA PHE A 68 -9.75 -15.60 -0.19
C PHE A 68 -11.25 -15.29 -0.13
N SER A 69 -11.94 -15.81 0.88
CA SER A 69 -13.20 -15.24 1.33
C SER A 69 -12.96 -13.86 1.97
N ASP A 70 -14.02 -13.10 2.20
CA ASP A 70 -13.87 -11.81 2.92
C ASP A 70 -13.40 -12.04 4.36
N GLU A 71 -13.90 -13.09 5.02
CA GLU A 71 -13.47 -13.50 6.35
C GLU A 71 -11.99 -13.88 6.41
N ASP A 72 -11.49 -14.62 5.40
CA ASP A 72 -10.07 -14.99 5.35
C ASP A 72 -9.17 -13.78 5.09
N LEU A 73 -9.63 -12.79 4.29
CA LEU A 73 -8.91 -11.54 4.09
C LEU A 73 -8.85 -10.72 5.38
N GLU A 74 -9.92 -10.66 6.16
CA GLU A 74 -9.92 -9.98 7.46
C GLU A 74 -8.94 -10.65 8.44
N LYS A 75 -8.95 -11.98 8.51
CA LYS A 75 -7.98 -12.74 9.32
C LYS A 75 -6.55 -12.51 8.86
N TYR A 76 -6.33 -12.51 7.54
CA TYR A 76 -5.02 -12.20 6.97
C TYR A 76 -4.56 -10.79 7.35
N VAL A 77 -5.40 -9.77 7.19
CA VAL A 77 -5.06 -8.39 7.52
C VAL A 77 -4.71 -8.24 9.00
N ALA A 78 -5.55 -8.79 9.88
CA ALA A 78 -5.30 -8.76 11.32
C ALA A 78 -3.96 -9.45 11.69
N TRP A 79 -3.69 -10.61 11.11
CA TRP A 79 -2.41 -11.30 11.29
C TRP A 79 -1.23 -10.49 10.74
N HIS A 80 -1.38 -9.91 9.55
CA HIS A 80 -0.32 -9.13 8.90
C HIS A 80 0.04 -7.89 9.73
N LEU A 81 -0.94 -7.10 10.14
CA LEU A 81 -0.73 -5.90 10.94
C LEU A 81 -0.10 -6.23 12.31
N LYS A 82 -0.57 -7.31 12.97
CA LYS A 82 0.01 -7.78 14.24
C LYS A 82 1.46 -8.23 14.10
N THR A 83 1.80 -8.88 12.97
CA THR A 83 3.12 -9.50 12.77
C THR A 83 4.14 -8.50 12.24
N TYR A 84 3.73 -7.61 11.35
CA TYR A 84 4.62 -6.76 10.57
C TYR A 84 4.39 -5.25 10.75
N GLY A 85 3.30 -4.81 11.38
CA GLY A 85 2.97 -3.40 11.55
C GLY A 85 4.02 -2.64 12.35
N TYR A 86 4.37 -1.43 11.89
CA TYR A 86 5.21 -0.49 12.64
C TYR A 86 4.35 0.35 13.58
N GLN A 87 4.37 0.00 14.85
CA GLN A 87 3.43 0.55 15.84
C GLN A 87 3.52 2.06 15.97
N ASN A 88 4.73 2.62 15.99
CA ASN A 88 4.92 4.07 16.08
C ASN A 88 4.29 4.84 14.92
N LEU A 89 4.29 4.29 13.71
CA LEU A 89 3.68 4.91 12.54
C LEU A 89 2.18 4.68 12.49
N ILE A 90 1.70 3.54 13.01
CA ILE A 90 0.27 3.27 13.17
C ILE A 90 -0.32 4.23 14.23
N ASP A 91 0.36 4.43 15.34
CA ASP A 91 -0.07 5.37 16.38
C ASP A 91 -0.10 6.83 15.86
N ASP A 92 0.83 7.20 14.95
CA ASP A 92 0.88 8.53 14.32
C ASP A 92 -0.34 8.82 13.40
N ILE A 93 -1.02 7.78 12.88
CA ILE A 93 -2.24 7.96 12.07
C ILE A 93 -3.32 8.72 12.88
N HIS A 94 -3.40 8.45 14.17
CA HIS A 94 -4.44 8.97 15.05
C HIS A 94 -4.13 10.36 15.65
N GLU A 95 -3.09 11.05 15.16
CA GLU A 95 -2.84 12.46 15.57
C GLU A 95 -4.02 13.35 15.14
N GLU A 96 -4.62 14.02 16.09
CA GLU A 96 -5.81 14.87 15.88
C GLU A 96 -5.54 16.03 14.90
N GLY A 97 -6.58 16.41 14.17
CA GLY A 97 -6.57 17.57 13.27
C GLY A 97 -6.01 17.29 11.88
N TYR A 98 -5.75 16.05 11.54
CA TYR A 98 -5.36 15.63 10.19
C TYR A 98 -6.44 14.79 9.52
N THR A 99 -6.60 14.98 8.23
CA THR A 99 -7.28 14.01 7.35
C THR A 99 -6.25 13.01 6.84
N THR A 100 -6.51 11.74 7.07
CA THR A 100 -5.57 10.64 6.83
C THR A 100 -5.89 9.85 5.57
N ILE A 101 -4.88 9.58 4.75
CA ILE A 101 -5.04 8.94 3.45
C ILE A 101 -4.05 7.79 3.31
N LEU A 102 -4.56 6.57 3.14
CA LEU A 102 -3.75 5.44 2.73
C LEU A 102 -3.68 5.38 1.20
N CYS A 103 -2.47 5.49 0.63
CA CYS A 103 -2.26 5.53 -0.82
C CYS A 103 -1.26 4.47 -1.27
N SER A 104 -1.74 3.26 -1.58
CA SER A 104 -0.92 2.09 -1.86
C SER A 104 -1.03 1.61 -3.31
N ALA A 105 0.07 1.05 -3.83
CA ALA A 105 0.08 0.32 -5.09
C ALA A 105 -0.51 -1.09 -4.98
N SER A 106 -0.79 -1.56 -3.79
CA SER A 106 -1.34 -2.88 -3.51
C SER A 106 -2.83 -2.99 -3.87
N LEU A 107 -3.37 -4.22 -3.89
CA LEU A 107 -4.72 -4.48 -4.40
C LEU A 107 -5.80 -4.00 -3.42
N GLU A 108 -6.79 -3.32 -3.95
CA GLU A 108 -7.85 -2.61 -3.22
C GLU A 108 -8.57 -3.49 -2.20
N ARG A 109 -8.85 -4.76 -2.51
CA ARG A 109 -9.71 -5.61 -1.72
C ARG A 109 -9.21 -5.81 -0.30
N TYR A 110 -7.89 -5.98 -0.08
CA TYR A 110 -7.34 -6.09 1.26
C TYR A 110 -6.82 -4.75 1.81
N VAL A 111 -6.39 -3.82 0.93
CA VAL A 111 -5.94 -2.49 1.38
C VAL A 111 -7.09 -1.69 1.99
N LYS A 112 -8.32 -1.84 1.50
CA LYS A 112 -9.52 -1.23 2.13
C LYS A 112 -9.77 -1.77 3.54
N ILE A 113 -9.54 -3.07 3.78
CA ILE A 113 -9.66 -3.65 5.11
C ILE A 113 -8.60 -3.04 6.03
N ILE A 114 -7.34 -2.95 5.55
CA ILE A 114 -6.25 -2.29 6.30
C ILE A 114 -6.62 -0.84 6.64
N ALA A 115 -7.10 -0.07 5.67
CA ALA A 115 -7.47 1.33 5.87
C ALA A 115 -8.59 1.48 6.93
N ARG A 116 -9.62 0.62 6.86
CA ARG A 116 -10.71 0.57 7.84
C ARG A 116 -10.19 0.24 9.25
N ASP A 117 -9.39 -0.80 9.35
CA ASP A 117 -8.93 -1.33 10.65
C ASP A 117 -7.92 -0.38 11.32
N LEU A 118 -7.17 0.38 10.52
CA LEU A 118 -6.26 1.43 11.00
C LEU A 118 -6.93 2.82 11.14
N GLY A 119 -8.22 2.96 10.79
CA GLY A 119 -8.97 4.20 10.97
C GLY A 119 -8.60 5.33 10.01
N PHE A 120 -8.18 5.01 8.77
CA PHE A 120 -7.96 6.02 7.74
C PHE A 120 -9.27 6.63 7.25
N ASP A 121 -9.28 7.96 7.01
CA ASP A 121 -10.43 8.65 6.40
C ASP A 121 -10.62 8.26 4.94
N TYR A 122 -9.53 8.07 4.20
CA TYR A 122 -9.57 7.72 2.77
C TYR A 122 -8.56 6.63 2.41
N CYS A 123 -8.94 5.84 1.41
CA CYS A 123 -8.10 4.78 0.85
C CYS A 123 -8.02 4.89 -0.68
N ILE A 124 -6.80 4.93 -1.21
CA ILE A 124 -6.50 4.88 -2.65
C ILE A 124 -5.61 3.68 -2.90
N ALA A 125 -6.10 2.71 -3.67
CA ALA A 125 -5.39 1.47 -3.95
C ALA A 125 -5.56 1.05 -5.41
N THR A 126 -4.90 -0.02 -5.83
CA THR A 126 -5.03 -0.54 -7.20
C THR A 126 -6.32 -1.31 -7.36
N HIS A 127 -7.21 -0.83 -8.23
CA HIS A 127 -8.46 -1.51 -8.58
C HIS A 127 -8.19 -2.82 -9.32
N HIS A 128 -8.97 -3.83 -9.05
CA HIS A 128 -8.91 -5.12 -9.73
C HIS A 128 -10.28 -5.81 -9.74
N ASP A 129 -10.46 -6.68 -10.72
CA ASP A 129 -11.56 -7.66 -10.75
C ASP A 129 -11.03 -9.08 -10.43
N GLU A 130 -11.85 -10.08 -10.66
CA GLU A 130 -11.48 -11.48 -10.42
C GLU A 130 -10.27 -11.97 -11.24
N LYS A 131 -9.90 -11.30 -12.32
CA LYS A 131 -8.91 -11.79 -13.30
C LYS A 131 -7.75 -10.85 -13.50
N LYS A 132 -7.94 -9.54 -13.35
CA LYS A 132 -6.94 -8.53 -13.72
C LYS A 132 -7.05 -7.26 -12.90
N VAL A 133 -6.01 -6.45 -12.97
CA VAL A 133 -6.03 -5.05 -12.53
C VAL A 133 -6.88 -4.25 -13.51
N LEU A 134 -7.78 -3.44 -13.00
CA LEU A 134 -8.62 -2.52 -13.76
C LEU A 134 -7.94 -1.15 -13.85
N GLY A 135 -7.82 -0.66 -15.09
CA GLY A 135 -7.16 0.63 -15.33
C GLY A 135 -5.66 0.59 -15.03
N THR A 136 -5.13 1.71 -14.56
CA THR A 136 -3.71 1.89 -14.26
C THR A 136 -3.38 1.45 -12.83
N ASN A 137 -2.21 0.84 -12.65
CA ASN A 137 -1.68 0.56 -11.31
C ASN A 137 -1.48 1.86 -10.51
N ASN A 138 -1.94 1.91 -9.26
CA ASN A 138 -1.76 3.06 -8.37
C ASN A 138 -0.31 3.19 -7.90
N ALA A 139 0.60 3.55 -8.80
CA ALA A 139 2.02 3.70 -8.54
C ALA A 139 2.59 4.92 -9.25
N LYS A 140 3.67 5.48 -8.72
CA LYS A 140 4.35 6.65 -9.28
C LYS A 140 3.39 7.84 -9.43
N GLU A 141 3.36 8.45 -10.63
CA GLU A 141 2.53 9.61 -10.94
C GLU A 141 1.02 9.34 -10.79
N GLU A 142 0.58 8.11 -11.04
CA GLU A 142 -0.83 7.72 -10.86
C GLU A 142 -1.32 7.95 -9.42
N LYS A 143 -0.47 7.76 -8.41
CA LYS A 143 -0.80 8.10 -7.02
C LYS A 143 -1.19 9.57 -6.88
N LEU A 144 -0.45 10.49 -7.51
CA LEU A 144 -0.78 11.93 -7.47
C LEU A 144 -2.07 12.24 -8.24
N ILE A 145 -2.27 11.64 -9.41
CA ILE A 145 -3.49 11.83 -10.22
C ILE A 145 -4.72 11.46 -9.38
N ARG A 146 -4.69 10.31 -8.71
CA ARG A 146 -5.80 9.85 -7.87
C ARG A 146 -5.97 10.65 -6.59
N LEU A 147 -4.89 11.12 -5.98
CA LEU A 147 -4.96 12.05 -4.85
C LEU A 147 -5.64 13.36 -5.27
N LYS A 148 -5.27 13.95 -6.40
CA LYS A 148 -5.92 15.16 -6.91
C LYS A 148 -7.41 14.93 -7.20
N ALA A 149 -7.78 13.78 -7.76
CA ALA A 149 -9.17 13.41 -7.99
C ALA A 149 -9.94 13.26 -6.67
N LEU A 150 -9.33 12.66 -5.63
CA LEU A 150 -9.88 12.60 -4.28
C LEU A 150 -10.11 14.02 -3.71
N PHE A 151 -9.09 14.88 -3.77
CA PHE A 151 -9.17 16.25 -3.25
C PHE A 151 -10.29 17.05 -3.91
N ALA A 152 -10.43 16.93 -5.23
CA ALA A 152 -11.51 17.60 -5.97
C ALA A 152 -12.89 17.06 -5.59
N ARG A 153 -13.05 15.74 -5.46
CA ARG A 153 -14.32 15.10 -5.11
C ARG A 153 -14.80 15.46 -3.70
N GLU A 154 -13.87 15.48 -2.74
CA GLU A 154 -14.16 15.72 -1.32
C GLU A 154 -14.02 17.20 -0.93
N ASN A 155 -13.77 18.09 -1.90
CA ASN A 155 -13.51 19.52 -1.65
C ASN A 155 -12.38 19.78 -0.64
N ILE A 156 -11.30 18.97 -0.69
CA ILE A 156 -10.13 19.13 0.19
C ILE A 156 -9.19 20.16 -0.39
N GLU A 157 -9.09 21.31 0.26
CA GLU A 157 -8.07 22.33 0.00
C GLU A 157 -6.88 22.06 0.92
N VAL A 158 -5.80 21.51 0.38
CA VAL A 158 -4.64 21.03 1.15
C VAL A 158 -3.86 22.19 1.78
N ASP A 159 -3.64 22.12 3.08
CA ASP A 159 -2.64 22.93 3.81
C ASP A 159 -1.25 22.33 3.61
N TYR A 160 -0.57 22.74 2.54
CA TYR A 160 0.75 22.23 2.18
C TYR A 160 1.77 22.33 3.32
N GLU A 161 1.83 23.50 4.00
CA GLU A 161 2.83 23.80 5.01
C GLU A 161 2.75 22.88 6.23
N ASN A 162 1.54 22.47 6.59
CA ASN A 162 1.26 21.65 7.77
C ASN A 162 0.95 20.18 7.43
N SER A 163 1.06 19.78 6.16
CA SER A 163 0.79 18.40 5.72
C SER A 163 2.03 17.53 5.70
N LYS A 164 1.83 16.22 5.91
CA LYS A 164 2.87 15.21 6.08
C LYS A 164 2.68 14.05 5.10
N ALA A 165 3.76 13.47 4.60
CA ALA A 165 3.72 12.26 3.76
C ALA A 165 4.80 11.26 4.17
N TYR A 166 4.47 9.96 4.12
CA TYR A 166 5.30 8.85 4.58
C TYR A 166 5.44 7.80 3.48
N THR A 167 6.67 7.38 3.18
CA THR A 167 6.99 6.37 2.16
C THR A 167 8.26 5.60 2.51
N ASP A 168 8.43 4.40 1.98
CA ASP A 168 9.71 3.66 1.97
C ASP A 168 10.57 4.01 0.75
N SER A 169 9.99 4.61 -0.29
CA SER A 169 10.62 4.73 -1.61
C SER A 169 10.42 6.10 -2.26
N VAL A 170 11.37 7.00 -2.03
CA VAL A 170 11.36 8.34 -2.68
C VAL A 170 11.25 8.24 -4.20
N LYS A 171 11.95 7.28 -4.82
CA LYS A 171 11.92 7.07 -6.29
C LYS A 171 10.51 6.79 -6.82
N ASN A 172 9.72 6.02 -6.08
CA ASN A 172 8.39 5.61 -6.52
C ASN A 172 7.30 6.59 -6.09
N ASP A 173 7.48 7.27 -4.94
CA ASP A 173 6.41 7.99 -4.27
C ASP A 173 6.63 9.50 -4.15
N LYS A 174 7.68 10.07 -4.76
CA LYS A 174 7.89 11.53 -4.79
C LYS A 174 6.66 12.31 -5.25
N TRP A 175 5.88 11.75 -6.17
CA TRP A 175 4.64 12.35 -6.64
C TRP A 175 3.53 12.32 -5.58
N MET A 176 3.37 11.18 -4.89
CA MET A 176 2.44 11.04 -3.77
C MET A 176 2.76 12.02 -2.64
N CYS A 177 4.05 12.24 -2.36
CA CYS A 177 4.51 13.13 -1.31
C CYS A 177 4.45 14.63 -1.71
N SER A 178 4.24 14.95 -3.00
CA SER A 178 4.31 16.34 -3.49
C SER A 178 3.26 17.29 -2.89
N PRO A 179 2.06 16.86 -2.44
CA PRO A 179 1.10 17.75 -1.78
C PRO A 179 1.48 18.15 -0.36
N CYS A 180 2.57 17.63 0.20
CA CYS A 180 2.98 17.84 1.59
C CYS A 180 4.37 18.47 1.66
N LYS A 181 4.55 19.41 2.60
CA LYS A 181 5.87 20.00 2.90
C LYS A 181 6.78 19.02 3.64
N SER A 182 6.26 18.43 4.70
CA SER A 182 7.01 17.45 5.51
C SER A 182 6.92 16.07 4.87
N LYS A 183 8.07 15.53 4.46
CA LYS A 183 8.18 14.26 3.75
C LYS A 183 9.10 13.34 4.52
N TYR A 184 8.62 12.17 4.87
CA TYR A 184 9.35 11.18 5.65
C TYR A 184 9.62 9.93 4.82
N VAL A 185 10.87 9.45 4.90
CA VAL A 185 11.24 8.15 4.33
C VAL A 185 11.55 7.18 5.46
N VAL A 186 10.87 6.04 5.42
CA VAL A 186 10.89 5.03 6.49
C VAL A 186 11.97 4.01 6.22
N ASN A 187 12.84 3.78 7.23
CA ASN A 187 13.86 2.73 7.22
C ASN A 187 14.84 2.77 6.03
N ASP A 188 14.99 3.91 5.36
CA ASP A 188 16.04 4.09 4.35
C ASP A 188 17.28 4.72 4.99
N ARG A 189 18.45 4.10 4.77
CA ARG A 189 19.73 4.59 5.29
C ARG A 189 20.34 5.70 4.41
N ARG A 190 19.82 5.90 3.22
CA ARG A 190 20.29 6.94 2.28
C ARG A 190 19.67 8.27 2.63
N SER A 191 20.44 9.34 2.46
CA SER A 191 19.91 10.70 2.51
C SER A 191 19.18 11.02 1.19
N HIS A 192 18.02 11.65 1.30
CA HIS A 192 17.24 12.10 0.16
C HIS A 192 16.89 13.57 0.35
N ASP A 193 17.18 14.39 -0.67
CA ASP A 193 16.87 15.81 -0.62
C ASP A 193 15.38 16.06 -0.41
N GLY A 194 15.05 16.93 0.56
CA GLY A 194 13.68 17.26 0.94
C GLY A 194 12.92 16.16 1.69
N PHE A 195 13.59 15.08 2.14
CA PHE A 195 13.01 14.01 2.96
C PHE A 195 13.75 13.85 4.29
N ILE A 196 13.01 13.51 5.33
CA ILE A 196 13.51 13.21 6.67
C ILE A 196 13.48 11.69 6.87
N ASN A 197 14.64 11.10 7.21
CA ASN A 197 14.70 9.67 7.52
C ASN A 197 14.10 9.41 8.90
N ILE A 198 13.22 8.43 8.99
CA ILE A 198 12.63 7.96 10.25
C ILE A 198 12.68 6.44 10.33
N GLU A 199 12.60 5.93 11.54
CA GLU A 199 12.56 4.48 11.78
C GLU A 199 11.15 4.03 12.15
N GLY A 200 10.70 2.93 11.54
CA GLY A 200 9.51 2.21 11.93
C GLY A 200 9.89 1.08 12.90
N TYR A 201 9.20 0.97 14.05
CA TYR A 201 9.43 -0.11 15.01
C TYR A 201 8.18 -0.94 15.21
N ARG A 202 8.39 -2.25 15.39
CA ARG A 202 7.38 -3.20 15.85
C ARG A 202 7.41 -3.26 17.38
N ARG A 203 6.30 -3.56 17.99
CA ARG A 203 6.24 -3.94 19.42
C ARG A 203 6.86 -5.30 19.67
#